data_6ee4c1754889784e15965fcfdfa70c4d
#
_entry.id   6ee4c1754889784e15965fcfdfa70c4d
#
_cell.length_a   1.000
_cell.length_b   1.000
_cell.length_c   1.000
_cell.angle_alpha   90.00
_cell.angle_beta   90.00
_cell.angle_gamma   90.00
#
_symmetry.space_group_name_H-M   'P 1'
#
loop_
_entity.id
_entity.type
_entity.pdbx_description
1 polymer ?
#
loop_
_entity_poly.entity_id
_entity_poly.type
_entity_poly.pdbx_seq_one_letter_code
_entity_poly.pdbx_strand_id
1 'polypeptide(L)'
;MSGESDTDPGQRRQLTTSARDLDDLAERLTRWLAGKLSGTTAPVVTGLSRPQAGGMSSSSVMFEASWERDGRTETGSYVARMPPEEGSFPVFETYDLDTQYAVMAGVGAHSDVPVPRLCWFEPDESVLGTPFFVMERINGRIPEDNPPYVFVGWVFDATPQQRMRITHATVDIIARVHAIADPAATFPALAGPGSSLRRHFDAQRHWYRWALADDGYRIPLLERGFDWLEQHWPADPGPDVLNWGDARPGNIIFDEFDPVAVLDWEMATLGPRELDVAWLIFIHRFFQDIATRFDQPGLPDYLRRDDVVARYEELTGHRLRDLEWYLVYAALRHGIVMARIKRRMIHFGEDTDTDDRDDYVMHRAALEALLDGTYQWDRGDR
;
A
#
# COMPACT_ATOMS: atom_id res chain seq x y z
N MET A 1 48.60 0.17 16.70
CA MET A 1 48.02 -1.01 16.03
C MET A 1 46.52 -0.79 16.07
N SER A 2 46.02 -0.22 15.00
CA SER A 2 44.63 0.14 14.77
C SER A 2 43.97 -1.03 14.08
N GLY A 3 42.94 -1.60 14.72
CA GLY A 3 42.09 -2.60 14.11
C GLY A 3 40.96 -1.90 13.34
N GLU A 4 41.10 -1.83 12.03
CA GLU A 4 40.03 -1.51 11.14
C GLU A 4 39.05 -2.70 11.11
N SER A 5 37.82 -2.49 11.53
CA SER A 5 36.72 -3.43 11.31
C SER A 5 36.24 -3.29 9.88
N ASP A 6 36.64 -4.26 9.07
CA ASP A 6 36.18 -4.46 7.69
C ASP A 6 34.69 -4.88 7.74
N THR A 7 33.78 -3.94 7.56
CA THR A 7 32.36 -4.23 7.38
C THR A 7 32.11 -4.39 5.89
N ASP A 8 31.81 -5.61 5.48
CA ASP A 8 31.39 -6.02 4.15
C ASP A 8 30.24 -5.12 3.61
N PRO A 9 30.45 -4.39 2.50
CA PRO A 9 29.41 -3.53 1.91
C PRO A 9 28.24 -4.31 1.29
N GLY A 10 28.23 -5.64 1.34
CA GLY A 10 27.19 -6.50 0.76
C GLY A 10 26.03 -6.87 1.69
N GLN A 11 26.13 -6.65 2.99
CA GLN A 11 25.02 -6.91 3.89
C GLN A 11 24.11 -5.67 4.00
N ARG A 12 23.20 -5.51 3.02
CA ARG A 12 22.04 -4.63 3.18
C ARG A 12 21.22 -5.17 4.37
N ARG A 13 21.23 -4.46 5.49
CA ARG A 13 20.26 -4.68 6.56
C ARG A 13 18.89 -4.48 5.96
N GLN A 14 18.13 -5.56 5.81
CA GLN A 14 16.71 -5.47 5.53
C GLN A 14 16.10 -4.63 6.66
N LEU A 15 15.36 -3.57 6.29
CA LEU A 15 14.50 -2.82 7.20
C LEU A 15 13.45 -3.78 7.77
N THR A 16 13.79 -4.50 8.83
CA THR A 16 12.87 -5.45 9.46
C THR A 16 11.87 -4.65 10.28
N THR A 17 10.61 -4.70 9.87
CA THR A 17 9.48 -4.12 10.59
C THR A 17 9.12 -4.90 11.86
N SER A 18 9.80 -6.02 12.12
CA SER A 18 9.54 -6.89 13.27
C SER A 18 10.80 -7.60 13.75
N ALA A 19 11.05 -7.50 15.05
CA ALA A 19 12.07 -8.26 15.79
C ALA A 19 11.49 -9.52 16.47
N ARG A 20 10.18 -9.81 16.29
CA ARG A 20 9.52 -10.98 16.92
C ARG A 20 10.24 -12.26 16.55
N ASP A 21 10.47 -13.12 17.56
CA ASP A 21 11.03 -14.44 17.37
C ASP A 21 10.02 -15.34 16.63
N LEU A 22 10.44 -15.91 15.51
CA LEU A 22 9.58 -16.76 14.68
C LEU A 22 9.25 -18.09 15.37
N ASP A 23 10.13 -18.62 16.23
CA ASP A 23 9.89 -19.87 16.96
C ASP A 23 8.82 -19.64 18.05
N ASP A 24 8.91 -18.54 18.81
CA ASP A 24 7.87 -18.14 19.77
C ASP A 24 6.52 -17.90 19.08
N LEU A 25 6.53 -17.23 17.92
CA LEU A 25 5.30 -17.05 17.13
C LEU A 25 4.71 -18.38 16.68
N ALA A 26 5.53 -19.34 16.25
CA ALA A 26 5.06 -20.68 15.84
C ALA A 26 4.37 -21.41 16.98
N GLU A 27 4.95 -21.39 18.17
CA GLU A 27 4.35 -22.02 19.37
C GLU A 27 3.02 -21.36 19.77
N ARG A 28 2.97 -20.03 19.74
CA ARG A 28 1.74 -19.29 20.07
C ARG A 28 0.65 -19.50 19.04
N LEU A 29 0.96 -19.46 17.74
CA LEU A 29 0.03 -19.75 16.65
C LEU A 29 -0.48 -21.19 16.74
N THR A 30 0.38 -22.16 17.06
CA THR A 30 -0.02 -23.57 17.26
C THR A 30 -1.07 -23.70 18.38
N ARG A 31 -0.82 -23.09 19.54
CA ARG A 31 -1.77 -23.11 20.68
C ARG A 31 -3.08 -22.40 20.35
N TRP A 32 -3.01 -21.27 19.72
CA TRP A 32 -4.16 -20.47 19.29
C TRP A 32 -5.01 -21.23 18.27
N LEU A 33 -4.38 -21.81 17.24
CA LEU A 33 -5.06 -22.54 16.18
C LEU A 33 -5.76 -23.79 16.71
N ALA A 34 -5.19 -24.45 17.72
CA ALA A 34 -5.83 -25.56 18.39
C ALA A 34 -7.18 -25.20 19.04
N GLY A 35 -7.33 -23.96 19.50
CA GLY A 35 -8.60 -23.42 20.00
C GLY A 35 -9.61 -23.05 18.89
N LYS A 36 -9.15 -22.82 17.66
CA LYS A 36 -10.02 -22.47 16.51
C LYS A 36 -10.50 -23.70 15.73
N LEU A 37 -9.77 -24.80 15.79
CA LEU A 37 -10.05 -26.04 15.05
C LEU A 37 -10.73 -27.08 15.97
N SER A 38 -12.04 -27.16 15.90
CA SER A 38 -12.81 -28.19 16.66
C SER A 38 -12.84 -29.50 15.90
N GLY A 39 -12.80 -30.64 16.67
CA GLY A 39 -12.90 -31.98 16.10
C GLY A 39 -11.66 -32.45 15.33
N THR A 40 -10.50 -31.86 15.63
CA THR A 40 -9.22 -32.20 15.00
C THR A 40 -8.20 -32.67 16.03
N THR A 41 -7.10 -33.31 15.57
CA THR A 41 -5.88 -33.42 16.40
C THR A 41 -5.26 -32.05 16.63
N ALA A 42 -4.31 -31.95 17.55
CA ALA A 42 -3.54 -30.75 17.77
C ALA A 42 -2.87 -30.32 16.44
N PRO A 43 -3.09 -29.08 15.98
CA PRO A 43 -2.45 -28.59 14.76
C PRO A 43 -0.94 -28.48 14.96
N VAL A 44 -0.21 -28.56 13.85
CA VAL A 44 1.23 -28.26 13.79
C VAL A 44 1.43 -27.08 12.85
N VAL A 45 2.04 -26.02 13.36
CA VAL A 45 2.40 -24.81 12.60
C VAL A 45 3.90 -24.85 12.29
N THR A 46 4.25 -24.69 11.02
CA THR A 46 5.63 -24.78 10.54
C THR A 46 5.90 -23.73 9.43
N GLY A 47 7.15 -23.64 8.99
CA GLY A 47 7.52 -22.85 7.82
C GLY A 47 7.30 -21.35 7.99
N LEU A 48 7.41 -20.83 9.23
CA LEU A 48 7.27 -19.41 9.47
C LEU A 48 8.34 -18.62 8.72
N SER A 49 7.89 -17.64 7.99
CA SER A 49 8.77 -16.73 7.25
C SER A 49 8.12 -15.36 7.09
N ARG A 50 8.94 -14.34 6.85
CA ARG A 50 8.47 -13.01 6.47
C ARG A 50 8.45 -12.88 4.94
N PRO A 51 7.50 -12.13 4.35
CA PRO A 51 7.55 -11.83 2.92
C PRO A 51 8.86 -11.14 2.56
N GLN A 52 9.49 -11.55 1.45
CA GLN A 52 10.71 -10.91 0.95
C GLN A 52 10.46 -9.48 0.46
N ALA A 53 9.27 -9.21 -0.08
CA ALA A 53 8.78 -7.91 -0.50
C ALA A 53 7.70 -7.46 0.51
N GLY A 54 8.09 -7.19 1.75
CA GLY A 54 7.16 -6.66 2.75
C GLY A 54 6.99 -5.16 2.64
N GLY A 55 5.75 -4.65 2.70
CA GLY A 55 5.48 -3.23 2.87
C GLY A 55 6.10 -2.71 4.19
N MET A 56 6.38 -1.40 4.25
CA MET A 56 6.97 -0.77 5.44
C MET A 56 5.94 -0.50 6.55
N SER A 57 4.65 -0.68 6.27
CA SER A 57 3.56 -0.25 7.14
C SER A 57 3.08 -1.32 8.11
N SER A 58 3.11 -2.61 7.75
CA SER A 58 2.58 -3.69 8.59
C SER A 58 3.52 -4.88 8.67
N SER A 59 3.32 -5.72 9.69
CA SER A 59 4.06 -6.97 9.87
C SER A 59 3.23 -8.14 9.37
N SER A 60 3.74 -8.89 8.41
CA SER A 60 3.12 -10.11 7.91
C SER A 60 4.02 -11.31 8.16
N VAL A 61 3.43 -12.42 8.61
CA VAL A 61 4.13 -13.68 8.81
C VAL A 61 3.39 -14.77 8.04
N MET A 62 4.10 -15.42 7.13
CA MET A 62 3.63 -16.58 6.40
C MET A 62 3.89 -17.85 7.21
N PHE A 63 2.96 -18.79 7.19
CA PHE A 63 3.11 -20.08 7.85
C PHE A 63 2.31 -21.18 7.17
N GLU A 64 2.72 -22.42 7.38
CA GLU A 64 1.99 -23.63 7.03
C GLU A 64 1.35 -24.22 8.29
N ALA A 65 0.16 -24.77 8.16
CA ALA A 65 -0.47 -25.50 9.25
C ALA A 65 -1.03 -26.84 8.76
N SER A 66 -0.93 -27.87 9.60
CA SER A 66 -1.49 -29.19 9.33
C SER A 66 -2.20 -29.74 10.57
N TRP A 67 -3.29 -30.48 10.36
CA TRP A 67 -4.04 -31.15 11.40
C TRP A 67 -4.74 -32.41 10.83
N GLU A 68 -5.18 -33.28 11.67
CA GLU A 68 -6.01 -34.44 11.24
C GLU A 68 -7.48 -34.20 11.59
N ARG A 69 -8.35 -34.43 10.63
CA ARG A 69 -9.80 -34.45 10.79
C ARG A 69 -10.36 -35.69 10.14
N ASP A 70 -11.13 -36.47 10.89
CA ASP A 70 -11.76 -37.73 10.43
C ASP A 70 -10.76 -38.70 9.76
N GLY A 71 -9.54 -38.80 10.33
CA GLY A 71 -8.47 -39.67 9.83
C GLY A 71 -7.81 -39.20 8.53
N ARG A 72 -7.99 -37.93 8.14
CA ARG A 72 -7.36 -37.32 6.99
C ARG A 72 -6.51 -36.13 7.43
N THR A 73 -5.31 -36.02 6.88
CA THR A 73 -4.46 -34.85 7.09
C THR A 73 -4.99 -33.71 6.22
N GLU A 74 -5.38 -32.60 6.84
CA GLU A 74 -5.67 -31.34 6.20
C GLU A 74 -4.45 -30.42 6.36
N THR A 75 -4.13 -29.66 5.32
CA THR A 75 -3.03 -28.68 5.31
C THR A 75 -3.52 -27.36 4.76
N GLY A 76 -2.90 -26.27 5.19
CA GLY A 76 -3.18 -24.95 4.66
C GLY A 76 -1.97 -24.03 4.77
N SER A 77 -1.88 -23.09 3.83
CA SER A 77 -0.87 -22.03 3.79
C SER A 77 -1.53 -20.71 4.13
N TYR A 78 -0.96 -19.97 5.07
CA TYR A 78 -1.60 -18.80 5.66
C TYR A 78 -0.65 -17.61 5.77
N VAL A 79 -1.25 -16.44 5.93
CA VAL A 79 -0.58 -15.18 6.31
C VAL A 79 -1.27 -14.63 7.54
N ALA A 80 -0.52 -14.41 8.61
CA ALA A 80 -0.95 -13.62 9.76
C ALA A 80 -0.52 -12.16 9.55
N ARG A 81 -1.48 -11.23 9.53
CA ARG A 81 -1.23 -9.78 9.42
C ARG A 81 -1.39 -9.12 10.77
N MET A 82 -0.39 -8.35 11.17
CA MET A 82 -0.26 -7.71 12.46
C MET A 82 0.14 -6.24 12.28
N PRO A 83 -0.15 -5.34 13.24
CA PRO A 83 0.46 -4.03 13.30
C PRO A 83 2.00 -4.13 13.41
N PRO A 84 2.74 -3.08 13.03
CA PRO A 84 4.17 -3.00 13.31
C PRO A 84 4.43 -3.01 14.82
N GLU A 85 5.62 -3.41 15.22
CA GLU A 85 6.00 -3.42 16.64
C GLU A 85 6.22 -2.02 17.21
N GLU A 86 6.05 -1.90 18.52
CA GLU A 86 6.48 -0.69 19.25
C GLU A 86 7.96 -0.44 18.99
N GLY A 87 8.33 0.81 18.70
CA GLY A 87 9.73 1.18 18.38
C GLY A 87 10.16 0.95 16.94
N SER A 88 9.31 0.39 16.07
CA SER A 88 9.61 0.21 14.65
C SER A 88 9.55 1.51 13.83
N PHE A 89 9.26 2.65 14.44
CA PHE A 89 9.04 3.93 13.81
C PHE A 89 7.94 3.83 12.72
N PRO A 90 6.68 3.58 13.11
CA PRO A 90 5.59 3.26 12.20
C PRO A 90 5.32 4.38 11.20
N VAL A 91 4.84 4.02 10.01
CA VAL A 91 4.48 4.98 8.95
C VAL A 91 3.17 5.69 9.28
N PHE A 92 2.19 4.97 9.81
CA PHE A 92 0.89 5.49 10.22
C PHE A 92 0.79 5.63 11.74
N GLU A 93 -0.06 6.55 12.19
CA GLU A 93 -0.35 6.77 13.61
C GLU A 93 -1.12 5.60 14.22
N THR A 94 -2.03 5.02 13.46
CA THR A 94 -2.89 3.91 13.88
C THR A 94 -2.96 2.84 12.80
N TYR A 95 -3.13 1.58 13.22
CA TYR A 95 -3.31 0.41 12.37
C TYR A 95 -4.61 -0.29 12.76
N ASP A 96 -5.72 0.09 12.12
CA ASP A 96 -7.05 -0.43 12.38
C ASP A 96 -7.25 -1.75 11.61
N LEU A 97 -6.87 -2.87 12.24
CA LEU A 97 -7.03 -4.20 11.65
C LEU A 97 -8.49 -4.65 11.55
N ASP A 98 -9.36 -4.18 12.45
CA ASP A 98 -10.80 -4.46 12.40
C ASP A 98 -11.40 -3.90 11.11
N THR A 99 -11.08 -2.62 10.82
CA THR A 99 -11.53 -1.96 9.58
C THR A 99 -10.92 -2.63 8.35
N GLN A 100 -9.62 -2.95 8.34
CA GLN A 100 -9.00 -3.66 7.22
C GLN A 100 -9.68 -5.02 6.95
N TYR A 101 -9.90 -5.81 8.00
CA TYR A 101 -10.59 -7.09 7.90
C TYR A 101 -12.02 -6.94 7.36
N ALA A 102 -12.77 -5.99 7.90
CA ALA A 102 -14.14 -5.72 7.48
C ALA A 102 -14.22 -5.24 6.01
N VAL A 103 -13.29 -4.39 5.57
CA VAL A 103 -13.20 -3.95 4.17
C VAL A 103 -12.90 -5.12 3.25
N MET A 104 -11.89 -5.94 3.55
CA MET A 104 -11.58 -7.13 2.75
C MET A 104 -12.76 -8.10 2.67
N ALA A 105 -13.44 -8.36 3.80
CA ALA A 105 -14.63 -9.20 3.84
C ALA A 105 -15.76 -8.63 2.98
N GLY A 106 -16.01 -7.33 3.08
CA GLY A 106 -17.02 -6.64 2.28
C GLY A 106 -16.73 -6.65 0.78
N VAL A 107 -15.48 -6.41 0.38
CA VAL A 107 -15.06 -6.49 -1.02
C VAL A 107 -15.26 -7.91 -1.57
N GLY A 108 -14.84 -8.94 -0.85
CA GLY A 108 -15.03 -10.33 -1.25
C GLY A 108 -16.51 -10.78 -1.30
N ALA A 109 -17.38 -10.16 -0.51
CA ALA A 109 -18.81 -10.49 -0.48
C ALA A 109 -19.64 -9.71 -1.54
N HIS A 110 -19.21 -8.51 -1.93
CA HIS A 110 -20.00 -7.59 -2.76
C HIS A 110 -19.37 -7.30 -4.13
N SER A 111 -18.28 -7.97 -4.48
CA SER A 111 -17.63 -7.84 -5.80
C SER A 111 -16.98 -9.16 -6.23
N ASP A 112 -16.51 -9.20 -7.47
CA ASP A 112 -15.67 -10.28 -8.03
C ASP A 112 -14.17 -9.93 -7.98
N VAL A 113 -13.79 -8.91 -7.23
CA VAL A 113 -12.39 -8.58 -6.99
C VAL A 113 -11.74 -9.73 -6.21
N PRO A 114 -10.65 -10.32 -6.69
CA PRO A 114 -9.99 -11.39 -5.98
C PRO A 114 -9.32 -10.85 -4.72
N VAL A 115 -9.81 -11.25 -3.56
CA VAL A 115 -9.18 -11.00 -2.26
C VAL A 115 -8.85 -12.31 -1.60
N PRO A 116 -7.76 -12.42 -0.81
CA PRO A 116 -7.47 -13.62 -0.05
C PRO A 116 -8.63 -13.99 0.86
N ARG A 117 -8.95 -15.28 0.93
CA ARG A 117 -9.99 -15.76 1.86
C ARG A 117 -9.57 -15.46 3.30
N LEU A 118 -10.38 -14.69 4.00
CA LEU A 118 -10.21 -14.40 5.42
C LEU A 118 -10.58 -15.65 6.23
N CYS A 119 -9.70 -16.07 7.13
CA CYS A 119 -9.86 -17.29 7.92
C CYS A 119 -10.30 -16.97 9.35
N TRP A 120 -9.57 -16.11 10.03
CA TRP A 120 -9.83 -15.76 11.44
C TRP A 120 -9.40 -14.33 11.73
N PHE A 121 -10.13 -13.68 12.63
CA PHE A 121 -9.74 -12.46 13.30
C PHE A 121 -9.54 -12.72 14.79
N GLU A 122 -8.46 -12.21 15.38
CA GLU A 122 -8.15 -12.35 16.81
C GLU A 122 -7.87 -10.99 17.42
N PRO A 123 -8.83 -10.42 18.17
CA PRO A 123 -8.65 -9.16 18.86
C PRO A 123 -7.88 -9.27 20.18
N ASP A 124 -7.72 -10.50 20.74
CA ASP A 124 -7.03 -10.73 22.01
C ASP A 124 -5.52 -10.59 21.84
N GLU A 125 -5.00 -9.48 22.31
CA GLU A 125 -3.57 -9.18 22.29
C GLU A 125 -2.72 -10.17 23.07
N SER A 126 -3.30 -10.92 24.02
CA SER A 126 -2.55 -11.90 24.83
C SER A 126 -2.01 -13.05 23.99
N VAL A 127 -2.58 -13.29 22.81
CA VAL A 127 -2.18 -14.37 21.91
C VAL A 127 -0.81 -14.12 21.27
N LEU A 128 -0.63 -13.00 20.56
CA LEU A 128 0.62 -12.66 19.87
C LEU A 128 1.24 -11.33 20.35
N GLY A 129 0.71 -10.73 21.42
CA GLY A 129 1.12 -9.42 21.91
C GLY A 129 0.49 -8.25 21.15
N THR A 130 -0.42 -8.54 20.23
CA THR A 130 -1.13 -7.56 19.40
C THR A 130 -2.34 -8.23 18.74
N PRO A 131 -3.39 -7.52 18.35
CA PRO A 131 -4.43 -8.04 17.49
C PRO A 131 -3.85 -8.54 16.16
N PHE A 132 -4.52 -9.49 15.53
CA PHE A 132 -4.11 -9.97 14.21
C PHE A 132 -5.27 -10.62 13.46
N PHE A 133 -5.13 -10.72 12.15
CA PHE A 133 -5.99 -11.60 11.37
C PHE A 133 -5.20 -12.56 10.50
N VAL A 134 -5.83 -13.67 10.18
CA VAL A 134 -5.25 -14.72 9.36
C VAL A 134 -6.05 -14.86 8.08
N MET A 135 -5.35 -14.84 6.96
CA MET A 135 -5.89 -15.06 5.63
C MET A 135 -5.14 -16.18 4.92
N GLU A 136 -5.75 -16.72 3.89
CA GLU A 136 -5.13 -17.71 3.01
C GLU A 136 -3.95 -17.09 2.26
N ARG A 137 -2.85 -17.83 2.17
CA ARG A 137 -1.69 -17.42 1.37
C ARG A 137 -1.97 -17.70 -0.09
N ILE A 138 -1.88 -16.67 -0.91
CA ILE A 138 -2.01 -16.76 -2.36
C ILE A 138 -0.60 -16.80 -2.97
N ASN A 139 -0.37 -17.73 -3.88
CA ASN A 139 0.88 -17.83 -4.63
C ASN A 139 0.83 -16.97 -5.90
N GLY A 140 1.97 -16.38 -6.27
CA GLY A 140 2.10 -15.55 -7.45
C GLY A 140 3.25 -14.56 -7.32
N ARG A 141 3.28 -13.57 -8.19
CA ARG A 141 4.33 -12.54 -8.25
C ARG A 141 3.72 -11.18 -7.98
N ILE A 142 4.46 -10.33 -7.28
CA ILE A 142 4.13 -8.93 -7.05
C ILE A 142 5.19 -8.08 -7.75
N PRO A 143 4.84 -6.99 -8.44
CA PRO A 143 5.82 -6.03 -8.93
C PRO A 143 6.64 -5.45 -7.77
N GLU A 144 7.96 -5.50 -7.89
CA GLU A 144 8.87 -5.08 -6.81
C GLU A 144 8.92 -3.55 -6.67
N ASP A 145 8.98 -3.08 -5.43
CA ASP A 145 9.21 -1.67 -5.11
C ASP A 145 10.67 -1.37 -4.75
N ASN A 146 11.46 -2.41 -4.39
CA ASN A 146 12.86 -2.26 -3.99
C ASN A 146 13.73 -3.46 -4.44
N PRO A 147 14.53 -3.31 -5.51
CA PRO A 147 14.56 -2.15 -6.41
C PRO A 147 13.24 -2.02 -7.18
N PRO A 148 12.84 -0.78 -7.54
CA PRO A 148 11.58 -0.57 -8.23
C PRO A 148 11.47 -1.31 -9.57
N TYR A 149 10.27 -1.77 -9.90
CA TYR A 149 9.95 -2.51 -11.13
C TYR A 149 10.27 -1.75 -12.43
N VAL A 150 10.56 -0.46 -12.37
CA VAL A 150 11.03 0.33 -13.52
C VAL A 150 12.51 0.10 -13.86
N PHE A 151 13.25 -0.62 -13.03
CA PHE A 151 14.66 -0.94 -13.23
C PHE A 151 14.91 -2.42 -13.47
N VAL A 152 14.17 -3.29 -12.80
CA VAL A 152 14.42 -4.74 -12.79
C VAL A 152 13.14 -5.53 -12.57
N GLY A 153 13.23 -6.84 -12.74
CA GLY A 153 12.17 -7.78 -12.41
C GLY A 153 11.24 -8.08 -13.56
N TRP A 154 10.25 -8.94 -13.28
CA TRP A 154 9.41 -9.53 -14.31
C TRP A 154 8.52 -8.51 -15.06
N VAL A 155 8.19 -7.37 -14.46
CA VAL A 155 7.45 -6.28 -15.13
C VAL A 155 8.38 -5.52 -16.08
N PHE A 156 9.64 -5.29 -15.66
CA PHE A 156 10.65 -4.67 -16.50
C PHE A 156 10.94 -5.53 -17.75
N ASP A 157 11.07 -6.84 -17.57
CA ASP A 157 11.37 -7.81 -18.63
C ASP A 157 10.14 -8.13 -19.52
N ALA A 158 8.94 -7.71 -19.10
CA ALA A 158 7.71 -7.96 -19.84
C ALA A 158 7.66 -7.17 -21.16
N THR A 159 6.99 -7.74 -22.15
CA THR A 159 6.71 -7.04 -23.41
C THR A 159 5.71 -5.88 -23.20
N PRO A 160 5.66 -4.88 -24.10
CA PRO A 160 4.64 -3.82 -24.03
C PRO A 160 3.20 -4.35 -23.95
N GLN A 161 2.88 -5.43 -24.66
CA GLN A 161 1.56 -6.07 -24.60
C GLN A 161 1.26 -6.68 -23.22
N GLN A 162 2.26 -7.31 -22.60
CA GLN A 162 2.13 -7.87 -21.26
C GLN A 162 1.97 -6.75 -20.22
N ARG A 163 2.74 -5.67 -20.33
CA ARG A 163 2.58 -4.49 -19.46
C ARG A 163 1.19 -3.85 -19.63
N MET A 164 0.68 -3.75 -20.87
CA MET A 164 -0.68 -3.27 -21.11
C MET A 164 -1.73 -4.17 -20.45
N ARG A 165 -1.52 -5.50 -20.43
CA ARG A 165 -2.40 -6.45 -19.72
C ARG A 165 -2.43 -6.16 -18.22
N ILE A 166 -1.27 -5.89 -17.59
CA ILE A 166 -1.20 -5.50 -16.18
C ILE A 166 -1.91 -4.16 -15.94
N THR A 167 -1.68 -3.17 -16.83
CA THR A 167 -2.38 -1.88 -16.78
C THR A 167 -3.89 -2.07 -16.78
N HIS A 168 -4.42 -2.81 -17.76
CA HIS A 168 -5.86 -3.08 -17.86
C HIS A 168 -6.37 -3.81 -16.62
N ALA A 169 -5.68 -4.88 -16.18
CA ALA A 169 -6.10 -5.65 -15.01
C ALA A 169 -6.16 -4.77 -13.73
N THR A 170 -5.21 -3.86 -13.55
CA THR A 170 -5.20 -2.95 -12.40
C THR A 170 -6.38 -1.96 -12.46
N VAL A 171 -6.62 -1.35 -13.63
CA VAL A 171 -7.74 -0.42 -13.81
C VAL A 171 -9.09 -1.14 -13.69
N ASP A 172 -9.20 -2.37 -14.20
CA ASP A 172 -10.40 -3.22 -14.08
C ASP A 172 -10.71 -3.54 -12.61
N ILE A 173 -9.69 -3.80 -11.77
CA ILE A 173 -9.86 -3.97 -10.33
C ILE A 173 -10.42 -2.70 -9.70
N ILE A 174 -9.82 -1.53 -9.96
CA ILE A 174 -10.30 -0.25 -9.43
C ILE A 174 -11.76 -0.01 -9.84
N ALA A 175 -12.09 -0.23 -11.11
CA ALA A 175 -13.47 -0.08 -11.60
C ALA A 175 -14.47 -1.00 -10.89
N ARG A 176 -14.08 -2.26 -10.60
CA ARG A 176 -14.91 -3.23 -9.85
C ARG A 176 -15.06 -2.88 -8.38
N VAL A 177 -14.01 -2.38 -7.73
CA VAL A 177 -14.08 -1.85 -6.36
C VAL A 177 -15.05 -0.67 -6.30
N HIS A 178 -14.95 0.26 -7.24
CA HIS A 178 -15.81 1.44 -7.32
C HIS A 178 -17.26 1.13 -7.71
N ALA A 179 -17.52 -0.06 -8.25
CA ALA A 179 -18.87 -0.51 -8.62
C ALA A 179 -19.64 -1.13 -7.45
N ILE A 180 -19.03 -1.32 -6.27
CA ILE A 180 -19.72 -1.83 -5.08
C ILE A 180 -20.83 -0.87 -4.70
N ALA A 181 -22.06 -1.40 -4.67
CA ALA A 181 -23.24 -0.61 -4.38
C ALA A 181 -23.31 -0.17 -2.91
N ASP A 182 -23.96 0.97 -2.68
CA ASP A 182 -24.22 1.53 -1.34
C ASP A 182 -22.99 1.48 -0.42
N PRO A 183 -21.87 2.09 -0.82
CA PRO A 183 -20.59 1.91 -0.12
C PRO A 183 -20.64 2.35 1.33
N ALA A 184 -21.44 3.35 1.69
CA ALA A 184 -21.60 3.78 3.08
C ALA A 184 -22.35 2.77 3.95
N ALA A 185 -23.29 2.03 3.39
CA ALA A 185 -23.98 0.96 4.09
C ALA A 185 -23.16 -0.33 4.14
N THR A 186 -22.42 -0.62 3.07
CA THR A 186 -21.54 -1.80 2.97
C THR A 186 -20.30 -1.68 3.87
N PHE A 187 -19.75 -0.46 4.01
CA PHE A 187 -18.55 -0.16 4.79
C PHE A 187 -18.81 0.91 5.86
N PRO A 188 -19.66 0.63 6.87
CA PRO A 188 -20.07 1.63 7.85
C PRO A 188 -18.92 2.18 8.70
N ALA A 189 -17.83 1.42 8.88
CA ALA A 189 -16.62 1.88 9.58
C ALA A 189 -15.91 3.03 8.84
N LEU A 190 -16.06 3.13 7.51
CA LEU A 190 -15.49 4.20 6.70
C LEU A 190 -16.45 5.39 6.52
N ALA A 191 -17.71 5.22 6.87
CA ALA A 191 -18.72 6.26 6.74
C ALA A 191 -18.59 7.32 7.84
N GLY A 192 -19.06 8.53 7.54
CA GLY A 192 -19.08 9.62 8.53
C GLY A 192 -19.86 10.83 8.03
N PRO A 193 -20.12 11.82 8.89
CA PRO A 193 -20.89 13.01 8.52
C PRO A 193 -20.14 13.92 7.55
N GLY A 194 -20.87 14.65 6.72
CA GLY A 194 -20.34 15.64 5.79
C GLY A 194 -19.66 15.03 4.56
N SER A 195 -18.86 15.84 3.87
CA SER A 195 -18.13 15.41 2.67
C SER A 195 -17.02 14.41 2.99
N SER A 196 -17.02 13.28 2.33
CA SER A 196 -15.97 12.25 2.45
C SER A 196 -14.61 12.77 2.02
N LEU A 197 -14.56 13.53 0.90
CA LEU A 197 -13.30 14.13 0.44
C LEU A 197 -12.74 15.09 1.50
N ARG A 198 -13.60 15.89 2.17
CA ARG A 198 -13.14 16.79 3.23
C ARG A 198 -12.60 16.00 4.43
N ARG A 199 -13.29 14.97 4.87
CA ARG A 199 -12.82 14.10 5.96
C ARG A 199 -11.47 13.45 5.62
N HIS A 200 -11.34 12.93 4.40
CA HIS A 200 -10.10 12.32 3.94
C HIS A 200 -8.96 13.33 3.90
N PHE A 201 -9.20 14.53 3.38
CA PHE A 201 -8.21 15.62 3.34
C PHE A 201 -7.77 16.07 4.74
N ASP A 202 -8.73 16.26 5.65
CA ASP A 202 -8.44 16.65 7.03
C ASP A 202 -7.68 15.55 7.79
N ALA A 203 -7.97 14.28 7.51
CA ALA A 203 -7.20 13.14 8.04
C ALA A 203 -5.75 13.14 7.51
N GLN A 204 -5.52 13.45 6.22
CA GLN A 204 -4.14 13.58 5.67
C GLN A 204 -3.39 14.76 6.32
N ARG A 205 -4.07 15.87 6.56
CA ARG A 205 -3.48 17.02 7.26
C ARG A 205 -3.16 16.70 8.74
N HIS A 206 -4.01 15.91 9.40
CA HIS A 206 -3.74 15.39 10.74
C HIS A 206 -2.53 14.46 10.74
N TRP A 207 -2.49 13.50 9.83
CA TRP A 207 -1.38 12.56 9.68
C TRP A 207 -0.05 13.28 9.39
N TYR A 208 -0.05 14.28 8.51
CA TYR A 208 1.13 15.13 8.28
C TYR A 208 1.66 15.76 9.57
N ARG A 209 0.76 16.32 10.39
CA ARG A 209 1.13 16.91 11.67
C ARG A 209 1.71 15.88 12.63
N TRP A 210 1.08 14.72 12.74
CA TRP A 210 1.57 13.63 13.56
C TRP A 210 2.94 13.10 13.07
N ALA A 211 3.11 12.90 11.76
CA ALA A 211 4.36 12.41 11.17
C ALA A 211 5.58 13.28 11.50
N LEU A 212 5.35 14.58 11.80
CA LEU A 212 6.37 15.58 12.11
C LEU A 212 6.31 16.08 13.57
N ALA A 213 5.45 15.51 14.44
CA ALA A 213 5.11 16.08 15.74
C ALA A 213 6.29 16.17 16.71
N ASP A 214 7.19 15.19 16.67
CA ASP A 214 8.28 15.09 17.65
C ASP A 214 9.24 16.30 17.62
N ASP A 215 9.33 17.00 16.49
CA ASP A 215 10.28 18.07 16.25
C ASP A 215 9.64 19.41 15.87
N GLY A 216 8.30 19.44 15.75
CA GLY A 216 7.59 20.62 15.23
C GLY A 216 7.97 20.99 13.79
N TYR A 217 8.46 20.01 13.03
CA TYR A 217 8.89 20.23 11.66
C TYR A 217 7.73 20.63 10.77
N ARG A 218 8.02 21.60 9.90
CA ARG A 218 7.17 21.92 8.78
C ARG A 218 7.96 21.77 7.51
N ILE A 219 7.35 21.23 6.47
CA ILE A 219 7.92 21.11 5.14
C ILE A 219 7.20 22.16 4.27
N PRO A 220 7.87 23.25 3.90
CA PRO A 220 7.23 24.37 3.19
C PRO A 220 6.50 23.95 1.91
N LEU A 221 7.06 22.99 1.17
CA LEU A 221 6.46 22.47 -0.04
C LEU A 221 5.12 21.75 0.23
N LEU A 222 5.04 20.94 1.30
CA LEU A 222 3.80 20.27 1.68
C LEU A 222 2.75 21.26 2.19
N GLU A 223 3.15 22.28 2.97
CA GLU A 223 2.24 23.34 3.40
C GLU A 223 1.68 24.11 2.18
N ARG A 224 2.55 24.46 1.21
CA ARG A 224 2.13 25.06 -0.06
C ARG A 224 1.17 24.15 -0.82
N GLY A 225 1.42 22.85 -0.83
CA GLY A 225 0.53 21.85 -1.42
C GLY A 225 -0.85 21.85 -0.79
N PHE A 226 -0.93 21.83 0.55
CA PHE A 226 -2.20 21.93 1.28
C PHE A 226 -2.96 23.22 0.96
N ASP A 227 -2.25 24.37 0.94
CA ASP A 227 -2.85 25.66 0.64
C ASP A 227 -3.37 25.73 -0.81
N TRP A 228 -2.61 25.21 -1.77
CA TRP A 228 -3.03 25.13 -3.17
C TRP A 228 -4.30 24.29 -3.32
N LEU A 229 -4.37 23.11 -2.69
CA LEU A 229 -5.53 22.22 -2.72
C LEU A 229 -6.77 22.85 -2.10
N GLU A 230 -6.63 23.61 -1.01
CA GLU A 230 -7.74 24.37 -0.41
C GLU A 230 -8.25 25.46 -1.35
N GLN A 231 -7.35 26.18 -2.03
CA GLN A 231 -7.73 27.28 -2.95
C GLN A 231 -8.39 26.77 -4.24
N HIS A 232 -8.08 25.54 -4.66
CA HIS A 232 -8.58 24.92 -5.89
C HIS A 232 -9.56 23.78 -5.63
N TRP A 233 -10.23 23.79 -4.48
CA TRP A 233 -11.12 22.70 -4.05
C TRP A 233 -12.16 22.35 -5.11
N PRO A 234 -12.37 21.04 -5.45
CA PRO A 234 -13.36 20.62 -6.44
C PRO A 234 -14.76 21.10 -6.07
N ALA A 235 -15.45 21.76 -7.02
CA ALA A 235 -16.80 22.26 -6.79
C ALA A 235 -17.85 21.15 -6.66
N ASP A 236 -17.65 20.04 -7.38
CA ASP A 236 -18.50 18.84 -7.38
C ASP A 236 -17.62 17.59 -7.45
N PRO A 237 -17.21 17.04 -6.30
CA PRO A 237 -16.38 15.83 -6.28
C PRO A 237 -17.12 14.56 -6.72
N GLY A 238 -18.43 14.63 -6.98
CA GLY A 238 -19.25 13.49 -7.39
C GLY A 238 -19.61 12.55 -6.23
N PRO A 239 -20.22 11.40 -6.55
CA PRO A 239 -20.65 10.43 -5.55
C PRO A 239 -19.46 9.65 -4.94
N ASP A 240 -19.62 9.31 -3.67
CA ASP A 240 -18.67 8.45 -2.98
C ASP A 240 -18.72 7.01 -3.51
N VAL A 241 -17.54 6.41 -3.62
CA VAL A 241 -17.33 4.98 -3.82
C VAL A 241 -16.38 4.45 -2.74
N LEU A 242 -16.26 3.13 -2.62
CA LEU A 242 -15.11 2.57 -1.91
C LEU A 242 -13.87 2.83 -2.74
N ASN A 243 -12.89 3.52 -2.17
CA ASN A 243 -11.54 3.59 -2.71
C ASN A 243 -10.65 2.55 -2.00
N TRP A 244 -9.82 1.87 -2.76
CA TRP A 244 -8.83 0.92 -2.24
C TRP A 244 -7.73 1.66 -1.44
N GLY A 245 -7.36 2.86 -1.89
CA GLY A 245 -6.50 3.81 -1.16
C GLY A 245 -5.03 3.73 -1.57
N ASP A 246 -4.42 2.54 -1.62
CA ASP A 246 -3.10 2.30 -2.23
C ASP A 246 -3.24 1.47 -3.51
N ALA A 247 -4.04 1.98 -4.43
CA ALA A 247 -4.44 1.36 -5.69
C ALA A 247 -3.26 1.32 -6.68
N ARG A 248 -2.47 0.24 -6.66
CA ARG A 248 -1.28 0.08 -7.52
C ARG A 248 -0.92 -1.39 -7.73
N PRO A 249 -0.20 -1.73 -8.84
CA PRO A 249 0.18 -3.12 -9.12
C PRO A 249 1.04 -3.77 -8.04
N GLY A 250 1.83 -3.00 -7.29
CA GLY A 250 2.63 -3.49 -6.16
C GLY A 250 1.81 -4.10 -5.01
N ASN A 251 0.48 -3.92 -5.03
CA ASN A 251 -0.46 -4.51 -4.08
C ASN A 251 -1.38 -5.58 -4.73
N ILE A 252 -0.98 -6.10 -5.90
CA ILE A 252 -1.68 -7.19 -6.60
C ILE A 252 -0.74 -8.38 -6.74
N ILE A 253 -1.22 -9.56 -6.38
CA ILE A 253 -0.55 -10.82 -6.72
C ILE A 253 -1.03 -11.23 -8.10
N PHE A 254 -0.07 -11.53 -8.98
CA PHE A 254 -0.32 -12.00 -10.34
C PHE A 254 0.13 -13.45 -10.49
N ASP A 255 -0.70 -14.27 -11.13
CA ASP A 255 -0.30 -15.53 -11.75
C ASP A 255 -0.02 -15.22 -13.22
N GLU A 256 1.23 -15.35 -13.64
CA GLU A 256 1.73 -14.77 -14.89
C GLU A 256 1.42 -13.26 -15.00
N PHE A 257 0.34 -12.88 -15.67
CA PHE A 257 -0.12 -11.50 -15.86
C PHE A 257 -1.59 -11.30 -15.45
N ASP A 258 -2.23 -12.31 -14.84
CA ASP A 258 -3.60 -12.24 -14.36
C ASP A 258 -3.61 -11.97 -12.85
N PRO A 259 -4.43 -11.03 -12.38
CA PRO A 259 -4.55 -10.74 -10.96
C PRO A 259 -5.27 -11.89 -10.24
N VAL A 260 -4.63 -12.44 -9.20
CA VAL A 260 -5.18 -13.53 -8.38
C VAL A 260 -5.47 -13.12 -6.94
N ALA A 261 -4.91 -12.00 -6.47
CA ALA A 261 -5.29 -11.40 -5.18
C ALA A 261 -4.97 -9.92 -5.14
N VAL A 262 -5.84 -9.15 -4.49
CA VAL A 262 -5.67 -7.73 -4.18
C VAL A 262 -5.44 -7.57 -2.69
N LEU A 263 -4.36 -6.89 -2.34
CA LEU A 263 -3.84 -6.75 -0.99
C LEU A 263 -3.87 -5.29 -0.52
N ASP A 264 -3.53 -5.09 0.73
CA ASP A 264 -3.22 -3.80 1.35
C ASP A 264 -4.34 -2.77 1.33
N TRP A 265 -5.37 -3.08 2.13
CA TRP A 265 -6.58 -2.27 2.28
C TRP A 265 -6.51 -1.28 3.47
N GLU A 266 -5.31 -1.04 4.02
CA GLU A 266 -5.14 -0.18 5.21
C GLU A 266 -5.43 1.30 4.95
N MET A 267 -5.35 1.74 3.68
CA MET A 267 -5.67 3.09 3.24
C MET A 267 -7.08 3.21 2.65
N ALA A 268 -7.91 2.15 2.75
CA ALA A 268 -9.25 2.17 2.19
C ALA A 268 -10.11 3.29 2.79
N THR A 269 -10.89 3.94 1.93
CA THR A 269 -11.74 5.07 2.32
C THR A 269 -12.97 5.19 1.44
N LEU A 270 -13.98 5.90 1.92
CA LEU A 270 -15.06 6.39 1.04
C LEU A 270 -14.69 7.75 0.49
N GLY A 271 -14.91 7.94 -0.81
CA GLY A 271 -14.61 9.20 -1.46
C GLY A 271 -14.82 9.17 -2.98
N PRO A 272 -14.47 10.28 -3.66
CA PRO A 272 -14.50 10.35 -5.12
C PRO A 272 -13.60 9.32 -5.78
N ARG A 273 -14.01 8.85 -6.94
CA ARG A 273 -13.31 7.83 -7.77
C ARG A 273 -11.89 8.24 -8.15
N GLU A 274 -11.72 9.53 -8.34
CA GLU A 274 -10.47 10.15 -8.75
C GLU A 274 -9.34 9.94 -7.76
N LEU A 275 -9.64 9.62 -6.48
CA LEU A 275 -8.62 9.35 -5.46
C LEU A 275 -7.72 8.15 -5.83
N ASP A 276 -8.33 7.03 -6.22
CA ASP A 276 -7.57 5.83 -6.61
C ASP A 276 -6.94 5.96 -7.99
N VAL A 277 -7.67 6.55 -8.96
CA VAL A 277 -7.16 6.69 -10.33
C VAL A 277 -5.95 7.63 -10.36
N ALA A 278 -6.02 8.76 -9.66
CA ALA A 278 -4.90 9.70 -9.55
C ALA A 278 -3.72 9.09 -8.79
N TRP A 279 -3.99 8.28 -7.75
CA TRP A 279 -2.95 7.58 -7.01
C TRP A 279 -2.19 6.61 -7.91
N LEU A 280 -2.89 5.75 -8.68
CA LEU A 280 -2.28 4.82 -9.62
C LEU A 280 -1.36 5.54 -10.62
N ILE A 281 -1.86 6.61 -11.26
CA ILE A 281 -1.11 7.40 -12.25
C ILE A 281 0.14 8.01 -11.59
N PHE A 282 -0.04 8.65 -10.43
CA PHE A 282 1.04 9.35 -9.76
C PHE A 282 2.15 8.40 -9.27
N ILE A 283 1.79 7.27 -8.64
CA ILE A 283 2.78 6.33 -8.10
C ILE A 283 3.65 5.73 -9.21
N HIS A 284 3.07 5.36 -10.36
CA HIS A 284 3.90 4.92 -11.48
C HIS A 284 4.81 6.05 -11.98
N ARG A 285 4.26 7.26 -12.12
CA ARG A 285 5.03 8.41 -12.58
C ARG A 285 6.19 8.77 -11.63
N PHE A 286 5.98 8.64 -10.34
CA PHE A 286 7.03 8.78 -9.34
C PHE A 286 8.21 7.83 -9.59
N PHE A 287 7.96 6.54 -9.83
CA PHE A 287 9.02 5.59 -10.17
C PHE A 287 9.67 5.90 -11.51
N GLN A 288 8.90 6.30 -12.52
CA GLN A 288 9.43 6.68 -13.83
C GLN A 288 10.31 7.93 -13.75
N ASP A 289 9.96 8.93 -12.95
CA ASP A 289 10.76 10.12 -12.71
C ASP A 289 12.09 9.77 -12.00
N ILE A 290 12.09 8.78 -11.10
CA ILE A 290 13.33 8.25 -10.51
C ILE A 290 14.20 7.63 -11.61
N ALA A 291 13.65 6.77 -12.50
CA ALA A 291 14.40 6.19 -13.60
C ALA A 291 15.02 7.28 -14.48
N THR A 292 14.24 8.29 -14.86
CA THR A 292 14.71 9.43 -15.66
C THR A 292 15.85 10.19 -14.96
N ARG A 293 15.79 10.37 -13.64
CA ARG A 293 16.85 11.03 -12.85
C ARG A 293 18.18 10.28 -12.89
N PHE A 294 18.12 8.96 -13.02
CA PHE A 294 19.30 8.09 -13.15
C PHE A 294 19.69 7.79 -14.60
N ASP A 295 19.18 8.54 -15.58
CA ASP A 295 19.40 8.33 -17.01
C ASP A 295 19.05 6.90 -17.47
N GLN A 296 18.02 6.30 -16.83
CA GLN A 296 17.49 5.01 -17.21
C GLN A 296 16.17 5.16 -17.97
N PRO A 297 15.87 4.26 -18.94
CA PRO A 297 14.65 4.36 -19.73
C PRO A 297 13.38 4.19 -18.90
N GLY A 298 13.43 3.40 -17.82
CA GLY A 298 12.25 3.01 -17.08
C GLY A 298 11.23 2.26 -17.95
N LEU A 299 9.95 2.52 -17.69
CA LEU A 299 8.82 1.91 -18.40
C LEU A 299 7.83 3.00 -18.88
N PRO A 300 8.21 3.85 -19.85
CA PRO A 300 7.40 5.00 -20.26
C PRO A 300 6.07 4.61 -20.94
N ASP A 301 5.96 3.37 -21.42
CA ASP A 301 4.75 2.80 -22.05
C ASP A 301 3.79 2.12 -21.05
N TYR A 302 4.12 2.11 -19.75
CA TYR A 302 3.36 1.42 -18.72
C TYR A 302 2.56 2.41 -17.87
N LEU A 303 1.31 2.11 -17.54
CA LEU A 303 0.42 2.92 -16.70
C LEU A 303 0.38 4.40 -17.09
N ARG A 304 0.44 4.68 -18.41
CA ARG A 304 0.36 6.05 -18.91
C ARG A 304 -0.96 6.67 -18.47
N ARG A 305 -0.90 7.95 -18.11
CA ARG A 305 -2.08 8.71 -17.69
C ARG A 305 -3.27 8.53 -18.63
N ASP A 306 -3.05 8.76 -19.93
CA ASP A 306 -4.13 8.72 -20.91
C ASP A 306 -4.71 7.32 -21.08
N ASP A 307 -3.88 6.26 -21.02
CA ASP A 307 -4.32 4.87 -21.12
C ASP A 307 -5.14 4.47 -19.88
N VAL A 308 -4.72 4.85 -18.69
CA VAL A 308 -5.44 4.62 -17.43
C VAL A 308 -6.78 5.33 -17.43
N VAL A 309 -6.81 6.61 -17.81
CA VAL A 309 -8.04 7.43 -17.89
C VAL A 309 -9.00 6.83 -18.91
N ALA A 310 -8.53 6.58 -20.15
CA ALA A 310 -9.37 6.04 -21.21
C ALA A 310 -9.98 4.69 -20.83
N ARG A 311 -9.18 3.79 -20.26
CA ARG A 311 -9.66 2.48 -19.82
C ARG A 311 -10.69 2.58 -18.70
N TYR A 312 -10.44 3.43 -17.72
CA TYR A 312 -11.36 3.62 -16.59
C TYR A 312 -12.71 4.22 -17.04
N GLU A 313 -12.67 5.26 -17.90
CA GLU A 313 -13.88 5.88 -18.46
C GLU A 313 -14.67 4.93 -19.36
N GLU A 314 -13.98 4.10 -20.16
CA GLU A 314 -14.59 3.05 -20.97
C GLU A 314 -15.38 2.05 -20.12
N LEU A 315 -14.75 1.55 -19.03
CA LEU A 315 -15.34 0.53 -18.17
C LEU A 315 -16.53 1.04 -17.35
N THR A 316 -16.42 2.26 -16.87
CA THR A 316 -17.38 2.80 -15.87
C THR A 316 -18.43 3.71 -16.47
N GLY A 317 -18.18 4.25 -17.67
CA GLY A 317 -18.99 5.33 -18.25
C GLY A 317 -18.88 6.65 -17.49
N HIS A 318 -18.02 6.72 -16.45
CA HIS A 318 -17.82 7.91 -15.65
C HIS A 318 -16.65 8.74 -16.19
N ARG A 319 -16.91 10.00 -16.51
CA ARG A 319 -15.89 10.97 -16.85
C ARG A 319 -15.18 11.47 -15.60
N LEU A 320 -13.85 11.29 -15.53
CA LEU A 320 -13.04 11.81 -14.45
C LEU A 320 -13.04 13.35 -14.46
N ARG A 321 -13.21 13.94 -13.27
CA ARG A 321 -13.31 15.39 -13.08
C ARG A 321 -12.16 15.89 -12.24
N ASP A 322 -11.75 17.13 -12.47
CA ASP A 322 -10.72 17.80 -11.67
C ASP A 322 -9.46 16.94 -11.43
N LEU A 323 -9.12 16.07 -12.41
CA LEU A 323 -8.04 15.06 -12.26
C LEU A 323 -6.71 15.72 -11.87
N GLU A 324 -6.41 16.94 -12.34
CA GLU A 324 -5.20 17.67 -11.94
C GLU A 324 -5.16 17.93 -10.44
N TRP A 325 -6.30 18.28 -9.83
CA TRP A 325 -6.40 18.45 -8.39
C TRP A 325 -6.06 17.15 -7.65
N TYR A 326 -6.61 16.03 -8.09
CA TYR A 326 -6.37 14.72 -7.48
C TYR A 326 -4.94 14.23 -7.69
N LEU A 327 -4.29 14.58 -8.80
CA LEU A 327 -2.89 14.27 -9.03
C LEU A 327 -1.96 15.07 -8.12
N VAL A 328 -2.22 16.37 -7.91
CA VAL A 328 -1.54 17.18 -6.88
C VAL A 328 -1.77 16.57 -5.49
N TYR A 329 -3.01 16.14 -5.21
CA TYR A 329 -3.34 15.54 -3.93
C TYR A 329 -2.65 14.19 -3.72
N ALA A 330 -2.54 13.35 -4.75
CA ALA A 330 -1.77 12.10 -4.70
C ALA A 330 -0.28 12.37 -4.43
N ALA A 331 0.30 13.37 -5.12
CA ALA A 331 1.68 13.80 -4.89
C ALA A 331 1.90 14.32 -3.47
N LEU A 332 0.97 15.10 -2.93
CA LEU A 332 1.02 15.57 -1.54
C LEU A 332 1.00 14.41 -0.54
N ARG A 333 0.03 13.48 -0.69
CA ARG A 333 -0.09 12.29 0.18
C ARG A 333 1.19 11.48 0.18
N HIS A 334 1.72 11.19 -1.00
CA HIS A 334 2.98 10.47 -1.13
C HIS A 334 4.17 11.28 -0.55
N GLY A 335 4.12 12.60 -0.61
CA GLY A 335 5.10 13.48 0.05
C GLY A 335 5.15 13.30 1.56
N ILE A 336 3.99 13.11 2.21
CA ILE A 336 3.91 12.81 3.64
C ILE A 336 4.54 11.44 3.94
N VAL A 337 4.25 10.41 3.11
CA VAL A 337 4.90 9.08 3.23
C VAL A 337 6.41 9.21 3.15
N MET A 338 6.93 9.90 2.13
CA MET A 338 8.38 10.06 1.93
C MET A 338 9.04 10.83 3.07
N ALA A 339 8.41 11.88 3.57
CA ALA A 339 8.90 12.60 4.73
C ALA A 339 8.99 11.72 5.98
N ARG A 340 7.98 10.88 6.23
CA ARG A 340 8.01 9.93 7.35
C ARG A 340 9.08 8.87 7.18
N ILE A 341 9.27 8.33 5.97
CA ILE A 341 10.34 7.37 5.65
C ILE A 341 11.72 8.00 5.85
N LYS A 342 11.94 9.22 5.36
CA LYS A 342 13.21 9.95 5.56
C LYS A 342 13.53 10.11 7.04
N ARG A 343 12.54 10.49 7.86
CA ARG A 343 12.71 10.60 9.33
C ARG A 343 13.04 9.27 9.98
N ARG A 344 12.39 8.17 9.52
CA ARG A 344 12.70 6.83 9.96
C ARG A 344 14.15 6.47 9.65
N MET A 345 14.62 6.73 8.44
CA MET A 345 16.02 6.47 8.03
C MET A 345 17.01 7.26 8.89
N ILE A 346 16.71 8.54 9.18
CA ILE A 346 17.52 9.37 10.07
C ILE A 346 17.51 8.79 11.49
N HIS A 347 16.34 8.40 12.01
CA HIS A 347 16.20 7.82 13.36
C HIS A 347 17.06 6.56 13.54
N PHE A 348 17.15 5.71 12.53
CA PHE A 348 17.98 4.49 12.57
C PHE A 348 19.42 4.70 12.08
N GLY A 349 19.81 5.94 11.78
CA GLY A 349 21.18 6.26 11.34
C GLY A 349 21.51 5.79 9.92
N GLU A 350 20.49 5.54 9.10
CA GLU A 350 20.61 5.09 7.69
C GLU A 350 20.71 6.27 6.73
N ASP A 351 20.36 7.47 7.18
CA ASP A 351 20.44 8.71 6.44
C ASP A 351 20.79 9.89 7.36
N THR A 352 21.11 11.03 6.78
CA THR A 352 21.43 12.25 7.49
C THR A 352 20.34 13.29 7.35
N ASP A 353 20.18 14.13 8.36
CA ASP A 353 19.29 15.27 8.31
C ASP A 353 19.76 16.32 7.28
N THR A 354 18.86 17.15 6.80
CA THR A 354 19.13 18.22 5.84
C THR A 354 18.57 19.55 6.35
N ASP A 355 19.26 20.66 6.03
CA ASP A 355 18.82 22.00 6.38
C ASP A 355 17.59 22.43 5.54
N ASP A 356 17.50 21.95 4.30
CA ASP A 356 16.34 22.19 3.44
C ASP A 356 15.27 21.09 3.65
N ARG A 357 14.18 21.46 4.31
CA ARG A 357 13.10 20.52 4.66
C ARG A 357 12.33 19.99 3.46
N ASP A 358 12.34 20.69 2.34
CA ASP A 358 11.70 20.22 1.12
C ASP A 358 12.41 18.98 0.53
N ASP A 359 13.67 18.73 0.90
CA ASP A 359 14.42 17.52 0.51
C ASP A 359 13.91 16.23 1.20
N TYR A 360 13.02 16.34 2.20
CA TYR A 360 12.28 15.19 2.74
C TYR A 360 11.27 14.61 1.74
N VAL A 361 10.87 15.42 0.74
CA VAL A 361 9.97 15.00 -0.33
C VAL A 361 10.81 14.51 -1.51
N MET A 362 10.98 13.20 -1.64
CA MET A 362 11.83 12.58 -2.68
C MET A 362 11.48 13.07 -4.10
N HIS A 363 10.21 13.36 -4.37
CA HIS A 363 9.68 13.86 -5.65
C HIS A 363 9.44 15.38 -5.61
N ARG A 364 10.24 16.14 -4.86
CA ARG A 364 10.15 17.59 -4.72
C ARG A 364 9.90 18.30 -6.05
N ALA A 365 10.76 18.08 -7.05
CA ALA A 365 10.65 18.73 -8.35
C ALA A 365 9.33 18.41 -9.08
N ALA A 366 8.80 17.19 -8.92
CA ALA A 366 7.52 16.83 -9.50
C ALA A 366 6.36 17.56 -8.81
N LEU A 367 6.36 17.61 -7.47
CA LEU A 367 5.32 18.31 -6.72
C LEU A 367 5.36 19.82 -6.97
N GLU A 368 6.55 20.44 -7.02
CA GLU A 368 6.72 21.85 -7.41
C GLU A 368 6.13 22.12 -8.80
N ALA A 369 6.48 21.27 -9.79
CA ALA A 369 5.98 21.42 -11.16
C ALA A 369 4.47 21.21 -11.29
N LEU A 370 3.90 20.30 -10.51
CA LEU A 370 2.44 20.08 -10.43
C LEU A 370 1.74 21.32 -9.86
N LEU A 371 2.24 21.89 -8.77
CA LEU A 371 1.69 23.11 -8.15
C LEU A 371 1.78 24.33 -9.07
N ASP A 372 2.82 24.39 -9.90
CA ASP A 372 3.04 25.47 -10.86
C ASP A 372 2.34 25.25 -12.21
N GLY A 373 1.68 24.08 -12.39
CA GLY A 373 1.02 23.71 -13.65
C GLY A 373 2.00 23.48 -14.82
N THR A 374 3.27 23.17 -14.53
CA THR A 374 4.33 22.96 -15.51
C THR A 374 4.78 21.52 -15.66
N TYR A 375 4.20 20.61 -14.87
CA TYR A 375 4.54 19.19 -14.91
C TYR A 375 4.17 18.57 -16.25
N GLN A 376 5.10 17.81 -16.84
CA GLN A 376 4.90 17.13 -18.12
C GLN A 376 4.73 15.64 -17.93
N TRP A 377 3.55 15.13 -18.28
CA TRP A 377 3.19 13.72 -18.10
C TRP A 377 3.88 12.78 -19.10
N ASP A 378 4.21 13.26 -20.30
CA ASP A 378 4.71 12.45 -21.43
C ASP A 378 6.20 12.71 -21.70
N ARG A 379 7.07 12.57 -20.69
CA ARG A 379 8.51 12.75 -20.87
C ARG A 379 9.23 11.55 -21.51
N GLY A 380 8.51 10.60 -22.10
CA GLY A 380 9.06 9.37 -22.66
C GLY A 380 9.11 9.26 -24.17
N ASP A 381 8.46 10.16 -24.91
CA ASP A 381 8.37 10.08 -26.35
C ASP A 381 9.18 11.22 -27.02
N ARG A 382 10.51 11.00 -27.16
CA ARG A 382 11.31 11.68 -28.18
C ARG A 382 12.44 10.76 -28.64
#